data_a1dfe0b80359034fe078d7c7e8943b6f
#
_entry.id   a1dfe0b80359034fe078d7c7e8943b6f
#
_cell.length_a   1.000
_cell.length_b   1.000
_cell.length_c   1.000
_cell.angle_alpha   90.00
_cell.angle_beta   90.00
_cell.angle_gamma   90.00
#
_symmetry.space_group_name_H-M   'P 1'
#
loop_
_entity.id
_entity.type
_entity.pdbx_description
1 polymer ?
#
loop_
_entity_poly.entity_id
_entity_poly.type
_entity_poly.pdbx_seq_one_letter_code
_entity_poly.pdbx_strand_id
1 'polypeptide(L)'
;MSDSLEGITVRPADYLKKSLIVIVAICSLAWGQRATTSFSISFDPSLSSAPLSGRIILMLSHTQQFSPNENGTPFYGVNVDDLKPGANALIDADSLGYPIRSLRDLPAGDYFVQAYLNVYTTFHRSDGHTIKLHNDQGEGQNWRRSPGNLYSDPQKVHYDPQAGGTVPVVMNKKVPPIEPPKDNDWVKTVRIQSDLLTKFWGAPMYIGARVLLPKGFSEHPETKYPVVYLVGHFSTGAPGRFQPDPSNALYQVWNAPDMPRMLLVTIQHACPYYDDSYGVNSENVGPYGDAITQELIPYIEKEFRAIGKPYARVLTGGSTGGWISLAMQVFYPDFFGGTWSFCPDPVDFRKYQIVNLYQDTNAYYRESEWTKVPRPGERSVDGNVVYTMEQENMKEEVLGTRYRSGGQWAIWNAVFAPVAEDGYPKPLWDPLTGRIDHAVADWAREHYDITYYLEKNWATVGPKLVGKINVFVGRADNYYLNEAVYLLEESLARTQNPHYTGRFEYGDRAGHGWSPYRRDNSDLYREMAAVVAKNAPQGDDPKAWQYK
;
A
#
# COMPACT_ATOMS: atom_id res chain seq x y z
N MET A 1 25.00 -56.06 -62.78
CA MET A 1 26.29 -55.70 -63.35
C MET A 1 27.06 -55.06 -62.23
N SER A 2 27.73 -55.82 -61.36
CA SER A 2 29.09 -56.34 -61.43
C SER A 2 30.05 -55.17 -61.66
N ASP A 3 31.08 -54.88 -60.91
CA ASP A 3 32.08 -55.66 -60.20
C ASP A 3 32.81 -54.73 -59.25
N SER A 4 33.09 -55.10 -58.05
CA SER A 4 34.24 -55.94 -57.56
C SER A 4 35.56 -55.21 -57.39
N LEU A 5 36.02 -55.13 -56.09
CA LEU A 5 37.36 -55.52 -55.58
C LEU A 5 38.54 -54.59 -55.92
N GLU A 6 39.42 -54.22 -55.07
CA GLU A 6 40.36 -54.87 -54.13
C GLU A 6 41.01 -53.76 -53.29
N GLY A 7 41.30 -53.75 -52.10
CA GLY A 7 42.13 -54.57 -51.23
C GLY A 7 43.66 -54.31 -51.38
N ILE A 8 44.23 -53.32 -50.53
CA ILE A 8 45.65 -53.35 -50.24
C ILE A 8 45.86 -53.09 -48.73
N THR A 9 46.26 -54.15 -48.07
CA THR A 9 46.87 -54.18 -46.74
C THR A 9 48.33 -53.82 -46.83
N VAL A 10 48.83 -52.88 -46.02
CA VAL A 10 50.26 -52.76 -45.72
C VAL A 10 50.46 -52.63 -44.23
N ARG A 11 51.28 -53.52 -43.70
CA ARG A 11 51.68 -53.65 -42.30
C ARG A 11 52.75 -52.62 -41.89
N PRO A 12 53.05 -52.51 -40.59
CA PRO A 12 53.59 -51.31 -39.94
C PRO A 12 55.13 -51.29 -39.98
N ALA A 13 55.64 -50.07 -39.89
CA ALA A 13 57.07 -49.89 -39.57
C ALA A 13 57.20 -48.79 -38.52
N ASP A 14 57.86 -49.17 -37.47
CA ASP A 14 58.28 -48.36 -36.31
C ASP A 14 58.98 -47.06 -36.71
N TYR A 15 58.58 -45.95 -36.08
CA TYR A 15 59.49 -44.83 -35.84
C TYR A 15 59.25 -44.21 -34.45
N LEU A 16 60.28 -44.41 -33.70
CA LEU A 16 60.74 -43.74 -32.47
C LEU A 16 60.03 -42.51 -31.96
N LYS A 17 59.71 -42.63 -30.66
CA LYS A 17 59.48 -41.63 -29.67
C LYS A 17 60.39 -40.40 -29.81
N LYS A 18 59.75 -39.24 -29.97
CA LYS A 18 60.22 -37.99 -29.35
C LYS A 18 59.00 -37.36 -28.63
N SER A 19 58.95 -37.61 -27.35
CA SER A 19 57.98 -36.93 -26.42
C SER A 19 58.37 -35.47 -26.32
N LEU A 20 57.67 -34.62 -27.02
CA LEU A 20 57.65 -33.15 -26.73
C LEU A 20 56.62 -32.92 -25.69
N ILE A 21 57.04 -32.84 -24.42
CA ILE A 21 56.20 -32.38 -23.31
C ILE A 21 56.01 -30.88 -23.51
N VAL A 22 54.88 -30.48 -24.12
CA VAL A 22 54.41 -29.10 -24.06
C VAL A 22 53.74 -28.93 -22.72
N ILE A 23 54.47 -28.38 -21.75
CA ILE A 23 53.90 -27.85 -20.52
C ILE A 23 53.10 -26.59 -20.91
N VAL A 24 51.82 -26.76 -21.16
CA VAL A 24 50.89 -25.65 -21.18
C VAL A 24 50.72 -25.22 -19.71
N ALA A 25 51.51 -24.24 -19.30
CA ALA A 25 51.25 -23.52 -18.08
C ALA A 25 49.91 -22.75 -18.28
N ILE A 26 48.81 -23.38 -17.87
CA ILE A 26 47.53 -22.68 -17.67
C ILE A 26 47.78 -21.75 -16.48
N CYS A 27 48.26 -20.53 -16.77
CA CYS A 27 48.06 -19.42 -15.85
C CYS A 27 46.56 -19.20 -15.77
N SER A 28 45.90 -19.93 -14.90
CA SER A 28 44.62 -19.51 -14.35
C SER A 28 44.88 -18.19 -13.64
N LEU A 29 44.73 -17.09 -14.39
CA LEU A 29 44.43 -15.79 -13.83
C LEU A 29 43.09 -15.97 -13.10
N ALA A 30 43.14 -16.47 -11.88
CA ALA A 30 42.12 -16.22 -10.89
C ALA A 30 42.14 -14.71 -10.72
N TRP A 31 41.32 -14.02 -11.51
CA TRP A 31 40.85 -12.70 -11.14
C TRP A 31 40.05 -12.93 -9.86
N GLY A 32 40.74 -12.93 -8.74
CA GLY A 32 40.09 -12.78 -7.46
C GLY A 32 39.29 -11.46 -7.55
N GLN A 33 37.97 -11.58 -7.73
CA GLN A 33 37.11 -10.41 -7.55
C GLN A 33 37.49 -9.86 -6.21
N ARG A 34 38.12 -8.69 -6.18
CA ARG A 34 38.39 -7.98 -4.93
C ARG A 34 37.06 -7.87 -4.22
N ALA A 35 37.00 -8.33 -2.97
CA ALA A 35 35.80 -8.25 -2.18
C ALA A 35 35.36 -6.78 -2.12
N THR A 36 34.11 -6.50 -2.55
CA THR A 36 33.53 -5.16 -2.46
C THR A 36 33.44 -4.75 -0.99
N THR A 37 33.65 -3.47 -0.70
CA THR A 37 33.41 -2.93 0.63
C THR A 37 31.97 -3.22 1.06
N SER A 38 31.82 -3.75 2.26
CA SER A 38 30.53 -4.17 2.84
C SER A 38 30.26 -3.42 4.14
N PHE A 39 29.02 -3.54 4.65
CA PHE A 39 28.63 -2.99 5.94
C PHE A 39 28.20 -4.11 6.88
N SER A 40 28.72 -4.08 8.10
CA SER A 40 28.37 -5.01 9.17
C SER A 40 27.44 -4.32 10.15
N ILE A 41 26.17 -4.69 10.15
CA ILE A 41 25.13 -4.03 10.92
C ILE A 41 24.81 -4.84 12.15
N SER A 42 24.90 -4.22 13.33
CA SER A 42 24.51 -4.82 14.60
C SER A 42 23.65 -3.88 15.42
N PHE A 43 23.12 -4.34 16.53
CA PHE A 43 22.47 -3.47 17.52
C PHE A 43 23.09 -3.63 18.91
N ASP A 44 23.02 -2.55 19.67
CA ASP A 44 23.53 -2.52 21.04
C ASP A 44 22.70 -3.50 21.92
N PRO A 45 23.36 -4.43 22.65
CA PRO A 45 22.67 -5.38 23.52
C PRO A 45 21.77 -4.75 24.59
N SER A 46 22.01 -3.48 24.95
CA SER A 46 21.15 -2.75 25.91
C SER A 46 19.74 -2.46 25.37
N LEU A 47 19.53 -2.46 24.03
CA LEU A 47 18.24 -2.17 23.39
C LEU A 47 17.29 -3.36 23.39
N SER A 48 17.82 -4.58 23.33
CA SER A 48 17.07 -5.83 23.41
C SER A 48 17.95 -6.94 23.93
N SER A 49 17.46 -7.70 24.91
CA SER A 49 18.11 -8.93 25.39
C SER A 49 17.72 -10.16 24.56
N ALA A 50 16.64 -10.07 23.77
CA ALA A 50 16.15 -11.12 22.89
C ALA A 50 16.64 -10.92 21.45
N PRO A 51 16.80 -12.01 20.67
CA PRO A 51 17.00 -11.93 19.24
C PRO A 51 15.83 -11.21 18.55
N LEU A 52 16.13 -10.49 17.46
CA LEU A 52 15.16 -9.72 16.69
C LEU A 52 15.09 -10.21 15.24
N SER A 53 13.89 -10.32 14.73
CA SER A 53 13.63 -10.58 13.30
C SER A 53 13.08 -9.32 12.64
N GLY A 54 13.43 -9.07 11.38
CA GLY A 54 12.94 -7.89 10.68
C GLY A 54 13.68 -7.59 9.38
N ARG A 55 13.53 -6.35 8.94
CA ARG A 55 14.24 -5.81 7.77
C ARG A 55 15.25 -4.76 8.20
N ILE A 56 16.53 -4.99 7.95
CA ILE A 56 17.55 -3.97 8.05
C ILE A 56 17.56 -3.15 6.78
N ILE A 57 17.54 -1.82 6.93
CA ILE A 57 17.61 -0.83 5.85
C ILE A 57 18.82 0.06 6.14
N LEU A 58 19.82 0.03 5.26
CA LEU A 58 21.00 0.90 5.31
C LEU A 58 20.83 2.01 4.27
N MET A 59 20.90 3.25 4.69
CA MET A 59 20.80 4.43 3.83
C MET A 59 22.14 5.15 3.75
N LEU A 60 22.50 5.66 2.56
CA LEU A 60 23.71 6.44 2.34
C LEU A 60 23.34 7.80 1.74
N SER A 61 23.94 8.89 2.24
CA SER A 61 23.68 10.25 1.78
C SER A 61 24.93 11.12 1.87
N HIS A 62 25.05 12.11 1.00
CA HIS A 62 26.11 13.12 1.12
C HIS A 62 25.84 14.14 2.26
N THR A 63 24.65 14.11 2.85
CA THR A 63 24.25 14.94 4.00
C THR A 63 23.70 14.05 5.12
N GLN A 64 23.40 14.63 6.28
CA GLN A 64 22.74 13.91 7.37
C GLN A 64 21.21 13.78 7.18
N GLN A 65 20.70 14.08 5.98
CA GLN A 65 19.30 13.90 5.62
C GLN A 65 19.16 12.64 4.74
N PHE A 66 18.24 11.78 5.11
CA PHE A 66 17.99 10.51 4.43
C PHE A 66 16.56 10.48 3.94
N SER A 67 16.38 10.27 2.64
CA SER A 67 15.10 10.24 1.97
C SER A 67 15.02 9.02 1.04
N PRO A 68 14.63 7.84 1.56
CA PRO A 68 14.52 6.62 0.77
C PRO A 68 13.22 6.62 -0.05
N ASN A 69 13.18 7.44 -1.07
CA ASN A 69 12.10 7.56 -2.05
C ASN A 69 12.62 7.32 -3.47
N GLU A 70 11.75 7.44 -4.48
CA GLU A 70 12.03 7.10 -5.88
C GLU A 70 13.22 7.86 -6.47
N ASN A 71 13.47 9.09 -6.01
CA ASN A 71 14.55 9.97 -6.51
C ASN A 71 15.52 10.38 -5.40
N GLY A 72 15.53 9.62 -4.31
CA GLY A 72 16.23 10.04 -3.09
C GLY A 72 17.55 9.33 -2.84
N THR A 73 17.83 9.21 -1.58
CA THR A 73 19.04 8.61 -1.01
C THR A 73 19.18 7.14 -1.37
N PRO A 74 20.35 6.67 -1.85
CA PRO A 74 20.62 5.23 -1.99
C PRO A 74 20.41 4.48 -0.67
N PHE A 75 19.72 3.34 -0.77
CA PHE A 75 19.50 2.47 0.37
C PHE A 75 19.52 1.00 -0.05
N TYR A 76 19.86 0.13 0.90
CA TYR A 76 20.04 -1.31 0.73
C TYR A 76 19.30 -2.04 1.83
N GLY A 77 18.73 -3.20 1.52
CA GLY A 77 17.93 -3.94 2.47
C GLY A 77 18.34 -5.41 2.59
N VAL A 78 18.32 -5.94 3.83
CA VAL A 78 18.51 -7.36 4.11
C VAL A 78 17.53 -7.82 5.20
N ASN A 79 16.97 -9.02 5.03
CA ASN A 79 16.16 -9.64 6.09
C ASN A 79 17.06 -10.26 7.15
N VAL A 80 16.65 -10.18 8.40
CA VAL A 80 17.27 -10.91 9.51
C VAL A 80 16.20 -11.75 10.22
N ASP A 81 16.58 -12.97 10.53
CA ASP A 81 15.80 -13.87 11.34
C ASP A 81 16.59 -14.19 12.61
N ASP A 82 16.00 -13.84 13.77
CA ASP A 82 16.57 -14.07 15.10
C ASP A 82 18.02 -13.55 15.26
N LEU A 83 18.27 -12.32 14.76
CA LEU A 83 19.53 -11.62 14.95
C LEU A 83 19.79 -11.42 16.45
N LYS A 84 20.82 -12.07 16.99
CA LYS A 84 21.18 -11.98 18.41
C LYS A 84 21.77 -10.63 18.76
N PRO A 85 21.61 -10.16 20.01
CA PRO A 85 22.29 -8.96 20.50
C PRO A 85 23.79 -9.01 20.24
N GLY A 86 24.34 -7.97 19.63
CA GLY A 86 25.76 -7.87 19.27
C GLY A 86 26.20 -8.72 18.09
N ALA A 87 25.32 -9.56 17.51
CA ALA A 87 25.61 -10.28 16.26
C ALA A 87 25.50 -9.32 15.06
N ASN A 88 26.15 -9.68 13.96
CA ASN A 88 26.23 -8.87 12.76
C ASN A 88 25.37 -9.45 11.63
N ALA A 89 24.65 -8.58 10.96
CA ALA A 89 24.08 -8.82 9.63
C ALA A 89 24.95 -8.11 8.58
N LEU A 90 25.14 -8.73 7.43
CA LEU A 90 25.98 -8.19 6.37
C LEU A 90 25.10 -7.55 5.28
N ILE A 91 25.45 -6.34 4.88
CA ILE A 91 24.99 -5.71 3.64
C ILE A 91 26.21 -5.60 2.74
N ASP A 92 26.18 -6.31 1.63
CA ASP A 92 27.27 -6.49 0.67
C ASP A 92 26.83 -6.18 -0.77
N ALA A 93 27.70 -6.53 -1.70
CA ALA A 93 27.46 -6.30 -3.12
C ALA A 93 26.26 -7.06 -3.71
N ASP A 94 25.82 -8.13 -3.05
CA ASP A 94 24.70 -8.96 -3.51
C ASP A 94 23.38 -8.55 -2.82
N SER A 95 23.46 -7.66 -1.83
CA SER A 95 22.30 -7.06 -1.16
C SER A 95 21.55 -6.13 -2.12
N LEU A 96 20.22 -6.26 -2.12
CA LEU A 96 19.35 -5.48 -2.98
C LEU A 96 19.38 -4.00 -2.60
N GLY A 97 19.62 -3.12 -3.57
CA GLY A 97 19.66 -1.67 -3.41
C GLY A 97 18.77 -0.90 -4.38
N TYR A 98 18.49 0.35 -4.02
CA TYR A 98 17.77 1.33 -4.84
C TYR A 98 18.22 2.76 -4.48
N PRO A 99 18.30 3.72 -5.43
CA PRO A 99 18.22 3.55 -6.89
C PRO A 99 19.47 2.89 -7.50
N ILE A 100 20.54 2.76 -6.73
CA ILE A 100 21.77 2.06 -7.12
C ILE A 100 21.63 0.59 -6.69
N ARG A 101 21.55 -0.30 -7.68
CA ARG A 101 21.18 -1.70 -7.50
C ARG A 101 22.13 -2.49 -6.60
N SER A 102 23.41 -2.22 -6.67
CA SER A 102 24.47 -2.91 -5.93
C SER A 102 25.46 -1.93 -5.31
N LEU A 103 26.01 -2.30 -4.16
CA LEU A 103 27.11 -1.56 -3.57
C LEU A 103 28.34 -1.48 -4.51
N ARG A 104 28.51 -2.42 -5.47
CA ARG A 104 29.57 -2.34 -6.49
C ARG A 104 29.47 -1.10 -7.38
N ASP A 105 28.25 -0.64 -7.60
CA ASP A 105 27.93 0.46 -8.52
C ASP A 105 27.84 1.81 -7.79
N LEU A 106 27.92 1.80 -6.44
CA LEU A 106 27.91 3.02 -5.66
C LEU A 106 29.26 3.75 -5.85
N PRO A 107 29.26 5.02 -6.27
CA PRO A 107 30.50 5.78 -6.46
C PRO A 107 31.35 5.85 -5.19
N ALA A 108 32.68 5.81 -5.36
CA ALA A 108 33.59 6.10 -4.27
C ALA A 108 33.42 7.53 -3.78
N GLY A 109 33.42 7.75 -2.46
CA GLY A 109 33.25 9.08 -1.89
C GLY A 109 32.93 9.09 -0.41
N ASP A 110 32.72 10.28 0.13
CA ASP A 110 32.34 10.48 1.52
C ASP A 110 30.81 10.47 1.64
N TYR A 111 30.32 9.61 2.54
CA TYR A 111 28.90 9.46 2.82
C TYR A 111 28.62 9.56 4.32
N PHE A 112 27.43 10.01 4.66
CA PHE A 112 26.80 9.67 5.92
C PHE A 112 26.01 8.38 5.72
N VAL A 113 26.11 7.44 6.66
CA VAL A 113 25.34 6.19 6.66
C VAL A 113 24.49 6.11 7.91
N GLN A 114 23.27 5.58 7.75
CA GLN A 114 22.34 5.32 8.85
C GLN A 114 21.64 3.99 8.61
N ALA A 115 21.57 3.15 9.64
CA ALA A 115 20.87 1.89 9.62
C ALA A 115 19.58 1.96 10.44
N TYR A 116 18.54 1.27 9.96
CA TYR A 116 17.30 0.97 10.67
C TYR A 116 17.05 -0.54 10.68
N LEU A 117 16.46 -1.03 11.76
CA LEU A 117 15.82 -2.35 11.81
C LEU A 117 14.32 -2.15 12.00
N ASN A 118 13.56 -2.44 10.94
CA ASN A 118 12.11 -2.58 11.03
C ASN A 118 11.81 -3.94 11.66
N VAL A 119 11.45 -3.95 12.94
CA VAL A 119 11.24 -5.16 13.74
C VAL A 119 9.91 -5.80 13.37
N TYR A 120 9.93 -7.11 13.15
CA TYR A 120 8.74 -7.89 12.82
C TYR A 120 8.21 -8.66 14.03
N THR A 121 6.90 -8.72 14.12
CA THR A 121 6.14 -9.61 15.00
C THR A 121 5.90 -10.92 14.28
N THR A 122 5.97 -12.04 15.00
CA THR A 122 5.55 -13.34 14.49
C THR A 122 4.05 -13.48 14.70
N PHE A 123 3.31 -13.69 13.62
CA PHE A 123 1.88 -13.95 13.62
C PHE A 123 1.61 -15.43 13.35
N HIS A 124 0.73 -16.02 14.15
CA HIS A 124 0.21 -17.39 13.97
C HIS A 124 -1.23 -17.28 13.47
N ARG A 125 -1.40 -17.18 12.17
CA ARG A 125 -2.69 -16.91 11.52
C ARG A 125 -3.64 -18.10 11.68
N SER A 126 -4.94 -17.80 11.67
CA SER A 126 -6.00 -18.82 11.80
C SER A 126 -6.07 -19.80 10.62
N ASP A 127 -5.46 -19.48 9.48
CA ASP A 127 -5.31 -20.38 8.33
C ASP A 127 -4.13 -21.37 8.46
N GLY A 128 -3.42 -21.35 9.59
CA GLY A 128 -2.31 -22.25 9.91
C GLY A 128 -0.93 -21.72 9.54
N HIS A 129 -0.81 -20.59 8.83
CA HIS A 129 0.47 -20.03 8.48
C HIS A 129 1.11 -19.24 9.63
N THR A 130 2.44 -19.33 9.70
CA THR A 130 3.27 -18.52 10.61
C THR A 130 4.11 -17.58 9.77
N ILE A 131 3.87 -16.26 9.91
CA ILE A 131 4.55 -15.23 9.14
C ILE A 131 5.10 -14.12 10.04
N LYS A 132 6.08 -13.37 9.53
CA LYS A 132 6.73 -12.27 10.23
C LYS A 132 6.47 -10.97 9.50
N LEU A 133 5.78 -10.04 10.15
CA LEU A 133 5.40 -8.73 9.63
C LEU A 133 5.55 -7.66 10.71
N HIS A 134 5.67 -6.43 10.32
CA HIS A 134 5.55 -5.31 11.25
C HIS A 134 4.11 -5.26 11.81
N ASN A 135 3.99 -4.96 13.11
CA ASN A 135 2.69 -4.78 13.77
C ASN A 135 2.51 -3.31 14.18
N ASP A 136 1.53 -2.64 13.58
CA ASP A 136 1.21 -1.24 13.90
C ASP A 136 0.86 -1.06 15.38
N GLN A 137 1.45 -0.06 16.01
CA GLN A 137 1.22 0.30 17.40
C GLN A 137 0.54 1.67 17.55
N GLY A 138 -0.04 2.22 16.44
CA GLY A 138 -0.71 3.51 16.37
C GLY A 138 0.07 4.57 15.56
N GLU A 139 1.14 4.17 14.87
CA GLU A 139 1.91 5.04 13.99
C GLU A 139 1.43 5.04 12.53
N GLY A 140 0.52 4.14 12.17
CA GLY A 140 0.07 3.94 10.81
C GLY A 140 1.10 3.23 9.93
N GLN A 141 1.69 2.14 10.45
CA GLN A 141 2.61 1.26 9.71
C GLN A 141 3.86 1.98 9.15
N ASN A 142 4.27 3.09 9.74
CA ASN A 142 5.44 3.84 9.29
C ASN A 142 6.71 3.34 10.00
N TRP A 143 7.50 2.49 9.33
CA TRP A 143 8.68 1.85 9.91
C TRP A 143 9.71 2.82 10.54
N ARG A 144 9.79 4.07 10.09
CA ARG A 144 10.69 5.08 10.69
C ARG A 144 10.17 5.63 12.02
N ARG A 145 8.89 5.48 12.28
CA ARG A 145 8.20 5.95 13.49
C ARG A 145 7.66 4.82 14.35
N SER A 146 7.80 3.58 13.90
CA SER A 146 7.22 2.41 14.57
C SER A 146 7.92 2.16 15.89
N PRO A 147 7.18 2.19 17.02
CA PRO A 147 7.74 1.94 18.33
C PRO A 147 8.48 0.62 18.41
N GLY A 148 9.67 0.67 19.03
CA GLY A 148 10.49 -0.53 19.18
C GLY A 148 11.46 -0.80 18.03
N ASN A 149 11.28 -0.19 16.86
CA ASN A 149 12.26 -0.24 15.78
C ASN A 149 13.60 0.37 16.23
N LEU A 150 14.69 -0.20 15.72
CA LEU A 150 16.04 0.25 16.09
C LEU A 150 16.67 1.09 14.98
N TYR A 151 17.51 2.03 15.36
CA TYR A 151 18.24 2.84 14.39
C TYR A 151 19.59 3.31 14.93
N SER A 152 20.50 3.70 14.01
CA SER A 152 21.80 4.28 14.36
C SER A 152 21.77 5.80 14.25
N ASP A 153 22.72 6.46 14.92
CA ASP A 153 23.10 7.81 14.54
C ASP A 153 23.71 7.84 13.13
N PRO A 154 23.61 8.95 12.39
CA PRO A 154 24.36 9.14 11.17
C PRO A 154 25.87 9.05 11.42
N GLN A 155 26.56 8.19 10.69
CA GLN A 155 28.02 7.99 10.77
C GLN A 155 28.67 8.45 9.46
N LYS A 156 29.70 9.30 9.52
CA LYS A 156 30.49 9.67 8.33
C LYS A 156 31.46 8.56 7.98
N VAL A 157 31.46 8.10 6.73
CA VAL A 157 32.34 7.06 6.21
C VAL A 157 32.90 7.47 4.85
N HIS A 158 34.13 7.07 4.56
CA HIS A 158 34.66 7.07 3.20
C HIS A 158 34.38 5.69 2.59
N TYR A 159 33.62 5.65 1.50
CA TYR A 159 33.26 4.43 0.81
C TYR A 159 34.05 4.33 -0.50
N ASP A 160 34.69 3.17 -0.72
CA ASP A 160 35.29 2.79 -2.00
C ASP A 160 34.91 1.34 -2.28
N PRO A 161 34.13 1.07 -3.35
CA PRO A 161 33.70 -0.29 -3.67
C PRO A 161 34.87 -1.26 -3.95
N GLN A 162 36.05 -0.74 -4.30
CA GLN A 162 37.22 -1.54 -4.63
C GLN A 162 38.22 -1.72 -3.47
N ALA A 163 38.07 -0.99 -2.40
CA ALA A 163 38.98 -1.05 -1.26
C ALA A 163 38.85 -2.38 -0.49
N GLY A 164 37.67 -3.01 -0.55
CA GLY A 164 37.33 -4.17 0.28
C GLY A 164 37.17 -3.81 1.76
N GLY A 165 37.00 -4.83 2.57
CA GLY A 165 36.81 -4.65 4.01
C GLY A 165 35.35 -4.45 4.42
N THR A 166 35.14 -4.19 5.71
CA THR A 166 33.80 -4.10 6.28
C THR A 166 33.70 -2.90 7.21
N VAL A 167 32.68 -2.06 6.98
CA VAL A 167 32.37 -0.87 7.79
C VAL A 167 31.34 -1.26 8.85
N PRO A 168 31.66 -1.14 10.16
CA PRO A 168 30.68 -1.41 11.21
C PRO A 168 29.68 -0.26 11.35
N VAL A 169 28.39 -0.60 11.51
CA VAL A 169 27.31 0.34 11.87
C VAL A 169 26.50 -0.28 13.00
N VAL A 170 26.46 0.41 14.15
CA VAL A 170 25.75 -0.07 15.33
C VAL A 170 24.47 0.75 15.53
N MET A 171 23.32 0.07 15.54
CA MET A 171 22.07 0.67 15.95
C MET A 171 22.05 0.82 17.47
N ASN A 172 22.06 2.05 17.94
CA ASN A 172 22.20 2.42 19.35
C ASN A 172 20.96 3.14 19.91
N LYS A 173 19.90 3.25 19.11
CA LYS A 173 18.66 3.94 19.48
C LYS A 173 17.46 3.08 19.17
N LYS A 174 16.38 3.31 19.92
CA LYS A 174 15.07 2.69 19.74
C LYS A 174 14.01 3.78 19.56
N VAL A 175 13.10 3.57 18.62
CA VAL A 175 11.95 4.45 18.43
C VAL A 175 11.05 4.36 19.66
N PRO A 176 10.70 5.51 20.28
CA PRO A 176 9.89 5.52 21.49
C PRO A 176 8.43 5.17 21.22
N PRO A 177 7.64 4.83 22.26
CA PRO A 177 6.20 4.69 22.16
C PRO A 177 5.51 5.96 21.62
N ILE A 178 4.37 5.78 20.95
CA ILE A 178 3.58 6.89 20.44
C ILE A 178 2.61 7.37 21.52
N GLU A 179 2.57 8.67 21.71
CA GLU A 179 1.54 9.30 22.51
C GLU A 179 0.24 9.36 21.70
N PRO A 180 -0.86 8.74 22.18
CA PRO A 180 -2.14 8.80 21.48
C PRO A 180 -2.65 10.24 21.45
N PRO A 181 -3.35 10.66 20.37
CA PRO A 181 -3.92 11.99 20.29
C PRO A 181 -4.96 12.21 21.40
N LYS A 182 -4.86 13.38 22.06
CA LYS A 182 -5.77 13.75 23.13
C LYS A 182 -7.15 14.13 22.57
N ASP A 183 -8.16 13.72 23.30
CA ASP A 183 -9.54 14.15 23.05
C ASP A 183 -9.75 15.61 23.48
N ASN A 184 -10.68 16.27 22.79
CA ASN A 184 -11.19 17.57 23.17
C ASN A 184 -12.72 17.62 22.98
N ASP A 185 -13.36 18.77 23.16
CA ASP A 185 -14.81 18.89 23.06
C ASP A 185 -15.36 18.56 21.67
N TRP A 186 -14.54 18.68 20.63
CA TRP A 186 -14.94 18.49 19.24
C TRP A 186 -14.51 17.13 18.68
N VAL A 187 -13.33 16.66 19.03
CA VAL A 187 -12.72 15.48 18.41
C VAL A 187 -12.47 14.40 19.45
N LYS A 188 -13.00 13.22 19.19
CA LYS A 188 -12.85 12.04 20.04
C LYS A 188 -12.03 10.96 19.32
N THR A 189 -11.34 10.16 20.10
CA THR A 189 -10.56 9.01 19.62
C THR A 189 -11.28 7.72 19.99
N VAL A 190 -11.45 6.84 19.04
CA VAL A 190 -11.92 5.47 19.25
C VAL A 190 -10.77 4.52 18.94
N ARG A 191 -10.53 3.57 19.82
CA ARG A 191 -9.65 2.42 19.56
C ARG A 191 -10.22 1.21 20.27
N ILE A 192 -10.60 0.21 19.49
CA ILE A 192 -11.15 -1.04 19.99
C ILE A 192 -10.26 -2.21 19.57
N GLN A 193 -10.18 -3.23 20.38
CA GLN A 193 -9.63 -4.51 19.94
C GLN A 193 -10.69 -5.21 19.10
N SER A 194 -10.31 -5.62 17.89
CA SER A 194 -11.18 -6.38 16.99
C SER A 194 -11.06 -7.87 17.29
N ASP A 195 -12.16 -8.52 17.60
CA ASP A 195 -12.21 -9.98 17.82
C ASP A 195 -11.95 -10.72 16.52
N LEU A 196 -12.52 -10.25 15.40
CA LEU A 196 -12.35 -10.87 14.08
C LEU A 196 -10.88 -10.83 13.63
N LEU A 197 -10.23 -9.69 13.75
CA LEU A 197 -8.83 -9.54 13.35
C LEU A 197 -7.88 -10.24 14.32
N THR A 198 -8.14 -10.15 15.62
CA THR A 198 -7.35 -10.86 16.63
C THR A 198 -7.38 -12.37 16.39
N LYS A 199 -8.55 -12.93 16.07
CA LYS A 199 -8.69 -14.33 15.70
C LYS A 199 -7.93 -14.68 14.42
N PHE A 200 -8.00 -13.83 13.40
CA PHE A 200 -7.31 -14.07 12.14
C PHE A 200 -5.79 -14.03 12.30
N TRP A 201 -5.26 -13.01 12.97
CA TRP A 201 -3.81 -12.79 13.10
C TRP A 201 -3.15 -13.60 14.23
N GLY A 202 -3.93 -14.17 15.16
CA GLY A 202 -3.42 -14.87 16.33
C GLY A 202 -2.70 -13.98 17.34
N ALA A 203 -2.93 -12.66 17.27
CA ALA A 203 -2.37 -11.64 18.16
C ALA A 203 -3.40 -10.51 18.35
N PRO A 204 -3.35 -9.74 19.45
CA PRO A 204 -4.25 -8.62 19.66
C PRO A 204 -4.14 -7.58 18.53
N MET A 205 -5.25 -7.38 17.80
CA MET A 205 -5.35 -6.42 16.70
C MET A 205 -6.37 -5.35 17.02
N TYR A 206 -6.10 -4.12 16.58
CA TYR A 206 -6.90 -2.96 16.91
C TYR A 206 -7.33 -2.22 15.65
N ILE A 207 -8.55 -1.70 15.68
CA ILE A 207 -9.08 -0.73 14.71
C ILE A 207 -9.62 0.48 15.46
N GLY A 208 -9.75 1.61 14.79
CA GLY A 208 -10.17 2.81 15.47
C GLY A 208 -10.75 3.89 14.57
N ALA A 209 -10.99 5.03 15.15
CA ALA A 209 -11.47 6.20 14.43
C ALA A 209 -11.13 7.51 15.15
N ARG A 210 -11.10 8.58 14.35
CA ARG A 210 -11.21 9.95 14.87
C ARG A 210 -12.61 10.46 14.53
N VAL A 211 -13.33 10.95 15.53
CA VAL A 211 -14.72 11.38 15.40
C VAL A 211 -14.82 12.87 15.68
N LEU A 212 -15.24 13.65 14.67
CA LEU A 212 -15.58 15.06 14.83
C LEU A 212 -17.08 15.19 15.12
N LEU A 213 -17.37 15.77 16.25
CA LEU A 213 -18.74 16.00 16.72
C LEU A 213 -19.34 17.27 16.07
N PRO A 214 -20.66 17.30 15.80
CA PRO A 214 -21.33 18.52 15.34
C PRO A 214 -21.42 19.58 16.45
N LYS A 215 -21.54 20.84 16.04
CA LYS A 215 -21.84 21.93 16.97
C LYS A 215 -23.11 21.59 17.74
N GLY A 216 -23.12 21.83 19.06
CA GLY A 216 -24.27 21.59 19.91
C GLY A 216 -24.49 20.13 20.31
N PHE A 217 -23.53 19.23 20.05
CA PHE A 217 -23.67 17.82 20.38
C PHE A 217 -24.06 17.56 21.84
N SER A 218 -23.41 18.23 22.78
CA SER A 218 -23.69 18.06 24.22
C SER A 218 -25.02 18.73 24.66
N GLU A 219 -25.47 19.75 23.92
CA GLU A 219 -26.67 20.52 24.20
C GLU A 219 -27.96 19.82 23.74
N HIS A 220 -27.81 18.84 22.82
CA HIS A 220 -28.91 18.07 22.24
C HIS A 220 -28.72 16.54 22.48
N PRO A 221 -28.84 16.08 23.75
CA PRO A 221 -28.48 14.70 24.13
C PRO A 221 -29.38 13.63 23.49
N GLU A 222 -30.61 13.96 23.09
CA GLU A 222 -31.54 13.01 22.46
C GLU A 222 -31.40 12.92 20.94
N THR A 223 -30.62 13.83 20.35
CA THR A 223 -30.46 13.87 18.89
C THR A 223 -29.57 12.75 18.40
N LYS A 224 -30.00 12.07 17.33
CA LYS A 224 -29.21 11.10 16.57
C LYS A 224 -28.76 11.70 15.24
N TYR A 225 -27.55 11.36 14.83
CA TYR A 225 -26.87 12.03 13.72
C TYR A 225 -26.59 11.06 12.55
N PRO A 226 -26.68 11.53 11.30
CA PRO A 226 -26.07 10.82 10.19
C PRO A 226 -24.55 10.85 10.30
N VAL A 227 -23.90 9.90 9.64
CA VAL A 227 -22.44 9.75 9.71
C VAL A 227 -21.83 9.78 8.32
N VAL A 228 -20.81 10.63 8.16
CA VAL A 228 -19.90 10.60 7.02
C VAL A 228 -18.64 9.86 7.43
N TYR A 229 -18.40 8.72 6.85
CA TYR A 229 -17.19 7.94 7.05
C TYR A 229 -16.13 8.33 6.01
N LEU A 230 -15.06 8.94 6.48
CA LEU A 230 -13.84 9.23 5.72
C LEU A 230 -12.93 8.00 5.80
N VAL A 231 -12.65 7.41 4.66
CA VAL A 231 -11.78 6.24 4.56
C VAL A 231 -10.54 6.57 3.75
N GLY A 232 -9.43 5.86 4.00
CA GLY A 232 -8.15 6.03 3.32
C GLY A 232 -6.98 5.86 4.28
N HIS A 233 -5.86 6.46 3.94
CA HIS A 233 -4.62 6.36 4.71
C HIS A 233 -4.78 6.72 6.18
N PHE A 234 -4.02 6.04 7.02
CA PHE A 234 -4.02 6.26 8.45
C PHE A 234 -3.72 7.72 8.81
N SER A 235 -4.52 8.27 9.70
CA SER A 235 -4.31 9.61 10.23
C SER A 235 -4.64 9.70 11.71
N THR A 236 -3.75 10.30 12.50
CA THR A 236 -4.02 10.72 13.88
C THR A 236 -4.66 12.09 13.95
N GLY A 237 -4.74 12.80 12.83
CA GLY A 237 -5.36 14.11 12.72
C GLY A 237 -6.88 14.10 12.91
N ALA A 238 -7.44 15.25 13.16
CA ALA A 238 -8.89 15.42 13.21
C ALA A 238 -9.50 15.26 11.80
N PRO A 239 -10.73 14.70 11.69
CA PRO A 239 -11.44 14.58 10.42
C PRO A 239 -11.50 15.90 9.67
N GLY A 240 -11.27 15.86 8.34
CA GLY A 240 -11.28 17.05 7.49
C GLY A 240 -10.22 18.11 7.86
N ARG A 241 -9.17 17.74 8.60
CA ARG A 241 -8.15 18.66 9.15
C ARG A 241 -8.75 19.74 10.05
N PHE A 242 -9.83 19.42 10.75
CA PHE A 242 -10.50 20.30 11.69
C PHE A 242 -9.53 20.72 12.82
N GLN A 243 -9.58 22.00 13.16
CA GLN A 243 -8.93 22.55 14.35
C GLN A 243 -9.94 23.44 15.08
N PRO A 244 -10.05 23.40 16.41
CA PRO A 244 -10.96 24.26 17.18
C PRO A 244 -10.41 25.69 17.27
N ASP A 245 -10.19 26.30 16.12
CA ASP A 245 -9.61 27.62 15.94
C ASP A 245 -10.45 28.41 14.92
N PRO A 246 -10.89 29.63 15.23
CA PRO A 246 -11.65 30.48 14.32
C PRO A 246 -10.97 30.77 12.98
N SER A 247 -9.65 30.61 12.86
CA SER A 247 -8.91 30.74 11.59
C SER A 247 -8.99 29.50 10.70
N ASN A 248 -9.38 28.34 11.26
CA ASN A 248 -9.52 27.10 10.50
C ASN A 248 -10.76 27.14 9.62
N ALA A 249 -10.60 26.91 8.32
CA ALA A 249 -11.69 27.00 7.35
C ALA A 249 -12.85 26.03 7.67
N LEU A 250 -12.54 24.78 8.05
CA LEU A 250 -13.57 23.81 8.41
C LEU A 250 -14.26 24.19 9.72
N TYR A 251 -13.57 24.76 10.71
CA TYR A 251 -14.18 25.24 11.94
C TYR A 251 -15.26 26.30 11.67
N GLN A 252 -14.94 27.29 10.81
CA GLN A 252 -15.90 28.33 10.44
C GLN A 252 -17.16 27.74 9.81
N VAL A 253 -17.00 26.84 8.86
CA VAL A 253 -18.10 26.16 8.17
C VAL A 253 -18.86 25.23 9.11
N TRP A 254 -18.16 24.44 9.92
CA TRP A 254 -18.76 23.47 10.85
C TRP A 254 -19.64 24.13 11.91
N ASN A 255 -19.33 25.39 12.26
CA ASN A 255 -20.10 26.20 13.19
C ASN A 255 -21.22 27.02 12.54
N ALA A 256 -21.29 27.07 11.21
CA ALA A 256 -22.30 27.86 10.52
C ALA A 256 -23.72 27.36 10.83
N PRO A 257 -24.71 28.29 10.93
CA PRO A 257 -26.09 27.92 11.26
C PRO A 257 -26.77 27.01 10.25
N ASP A 258 -26.33 27.09 8.99
CA ASP A 258 -26.84 26.32 7.85
C ASP A 258 -26.07 25.01 7.61
N MET A 259 -25.01 24.75 8.40
CA MET A 259 -24.25 23.50 8.27
C MET A 259 -25.04 22.34 8.87
N PRO A 260 -25.28 21.27 8.10
CA PRO A 260 -25.96 20.09 8.63
C PRO A 260 -25.23 19.49 9.84
N ARG A 261 -25.99 19.09 10.85
CA ARG A 261 -25.41 18.46 12.05
C ARG A 261 -25.20 16.98 11.78
N MET A 262 -23.94 16.56 11.63
CA MET A 262 -23.56 15.16 11.33
C MET A 262 -22.26 14.82 12.05
N LEU A 263 -21.99 13.55 12.20
CA LEU A 263 -20.68 13.06 12.63
C LEU A 263 -19.78 12.96 11.41
N LEU A 264 -18.53 13.40 11.54
CA LEU A 264 -17.50 13.16 10.54
C LEU A 264 -16.46 12.23 11.16
N VAL A 265 -16.28 11.05 10.56
CA VAL A 265 -15.51 9.96 11.16
C VAL A 265 -14.40 9.54 10.21
N THR A 266 -13.14 9.72 10.60
CA THR A 266 -12.00 9.10 9.88
C THR A 266 -11.72 7.73 10.48
N ILE A 267 -11.90 6.68 9.69
CA ILE A 267 -11.61 5.30 10.09
C ILE A 267 -10.09 5.07 10.10
N GLN A 268 -9.60 4.37 11.12
CA GLN A 268 -8.22 3.95 11.29
C GLN A 268 -8.17 2.43 11.26
N HIS A 269 -7.61 1.88 10.19
CA HIS A 269 -7.59 0.44 9.94
C HIS A 269 -6.25 -0.02 9.37
N ALA A 270 -5.14 0.48 9.94
CA ALA A 270 -3.80 0.00 9.60
C ALA A 270 -3.70 -1.51 9.76
N CYS A 271 -2.98 -2.15 8.87
CA CYS A 271 -2.76 -3.59 8.88
C CYS A 271 -1.26 -3.91 8.86
N PRO A 272 -0.83 -5.15 9.10
CA PRO A 272 0.59 -5.50 9.09
C PRO A 272 1.34 -5.25 7.77
N TYR A 273 0.61 -5.02 6.68
CA TYR A 273 1.20 -4.72 5.36
C TYR A 273 1.25 -3.22 5.04
N TYR A 274 0.32 -2.41 5.60
CA TYR A 274 0.19 -1.02 5.19
C TYR A 274 -0.54 -0.15 6.22
N ASP A 275 -0.56 1.15 6.00
CA ASP A 275 -1.24 2.12 6.86
C ASP A 275 -2.77 2.08 6.76
N ASP A 276 -3.31 1.30 5.84
CA ASP A 276 -4.71 0.91 5.73
C ASP A 276 -4.86 -0.54 5.24
N SER A 277 -6.07 -1.08 5.27
CA SER A 277 -6.38 -2.47 4.90
C SER A 277 -7.22 -2.60 3.63
N TYR A 278 -7.41 -1.52 2.89
CA TYR A 278 -8.38 -1.44 1.79
C TYR A 278 -9.84 -1.71 2.18
N GLY A 279 -10.15 -1.84 3.48
CA GLY A 279 -11.52 -1.92 4.00
C GLY A 279 -12.35 -3.10 3.53
N VAL A 280 -11.73 -4.15 2.98
CA VAL A 280 -12.38 -5.37 2.49
C VAL A 280 -11.84 -6.61 3.20
N ASN A 281 -12.52 -7.74 3.04
CA ASN A 281 -12.00 -9.02 3.49
C ASN A 281 -10.96 -9.54 2.49
N SER A 282 -9.83 -10.02 2.97
CA SER A 282 -8.72 -10.53 2.16
C SER A 282 -8.09 -11.77 2.80
N GLU A 283 -7.64 -12.73 1.97
CA GLU A 283 -6.95 -13.91 2.46
C GLU A 283 -5.65 -13.60 3.19
N ASN A 284 -4.90 -12.58 2.74
CA ASN A 284 -3.64 -12.21 3.36
C ASN A 284 -3.78 -11.19 4.49
N VAL A 285 -4.72 -10.25 4.36
CA VAL A 285 -4.85 -9.12 5.28
C VAL A 285 -5.86 -9.40 6.39
N GLY A 286 -6.84 -10.27 6.13
CA GLY A 286 -7.86 -10.64 7.09
C GLY A 286 -9.21 -9.97 6.85
N PRO A 287 -10.20 -10.20 7.74
CA PRO A 287 -11.58 -9.77 7.54
C PRO A 287 -11.82 -8.30 7.94
N TYR A 288 -11.07 -7.35 7.37
CA TYR A 288 -11.21 -5.92 7.74
C TYR A 288 -12.55 -5.32 7.33
N GLY A 289 -13.13 -5.74 6.20
CA GLY A 289 -14.46 -5.28 5.81
C GLY A 289 -15.51 -5.64 6.85
N ASP A 290 -15.48 -6.86 7.35
CA ASP A 290 -16.37 -7.31 8.41
C ASP A 290 -16.04 -6.65 9.76
N ALA A 291 -14.77 -6.50 10.11
CA ALA A 291 -14.38 -5.83 11.35
C ALA A 291 -14.85 -4.37 11.38
N ILE A 292 -14.75 -3.66 10.26
CA ILE A 292 -15.24 -2.28 10.15
C ILE A 292 -16.77 -2.23 10.26
N THR A 293 -17.49 -3.10 9.53
CA THR A 293 -18.95 -3.03 9.44
C THR A 293 -19.66 -3.68 10.63
N GLN A 294 -19.08 -4.72 11.26
CA GLN A 294 -19.73 -5.48 12.33
C GLN A 294 -19.23 -5.10 13.74
N GLU A 295 -18.01 -4.53 13.86
CA GLU A 295 -17.43 -4.17 15.17
C GLU A 295 -17.28 -2.65 15.32
N LEU A 296 -16.51 -1.98 14.44
CA LEU A 296 -16.14 -0.57 14.61
C LEU A 296 -17.34 0.38 14.40
N ILE A 297 -18.03 0.27 13.28
CA ILE A 297 -19.17 1.16 12.96
C ILE A 297 -20.28 1.04 14.01
N PRO A 298 -20.74 -0.17 14.41
CA PRO A 298 -21.73 -0.32 15.47
C PRO A 298 -21.28 0.28 16.81
N TYR A 299 -20.01 0.15 17.17
CA TYR A 299 -19.46 0.79 18.36
C TYR A 299 -19.55 2.31 18.28
N ILE A 300 -19.10 2.92 17.17
CA ILE A 300 -19.15 4.38 16.95
C ILE A 300 -20.60 4.87 16.98
N GLU A 301 -21.52 4.18 16.34
CA GLU A 301 -22.92 4.56 16.25
C GLU A 301 -23.61 4.58 17.62
N LYS A 302 -23.29 3.59 18.44
CA LYS A 302 -23.79 3.52 19.82
C LYS A 302 -23.20 4.63 20.69
N GLU A 303 -21.90 4.82 20.63
CA GLU A 303 -21.18 5.77 21.49
C GLU A 303 -21.49 7.22 21.15
N PHE A 304 -21.63 7.55 19.87
CA PHE A 304 -21.83 8.93 19.39
C PHE A 304 -23.24 9.19 18.86
N ARG A 305 -24.22 8.40 19.27
CA ARG A 305 -25.63 8.63 18.93
C ARG A 305 -25.88 8.78 17.44
N ALA A 306 -25.33 7.88 16.63
CA ALA A 306 -25.66 7.85 15.22
C ALA A 306 -27.08 7.29 14.99
N ILE A 307 -27.67 7.60 13.82
CA ILE A 307 -28.97 7.07 13.41
C ILE A 307 -28.93 5.54 13.27
N GLY A 308 -27.80 4.98 12.86
CA GLY A 308 -27.59 3.54 12.78
C GLY A 308 -28.39 2.83 11.68
N LYS A 309 -28.83 3.57 10.67
CA LYS A 309 -29.59 3.05 9.53
C LYS A 309 -28.80 3.22 8.21
N PRO A 310 -28.96 2.34 7.22
CA PRO A 310 -28.18 2.40 5.98
C PRO A 310 -28.20 3.76 5.28
N TYR A 311 -29.37 4.38 5.16
CA TYR A 311 -29.53 5.67 4.48
C TYR A 311 -28.73 6.81 5.12
N ALA A 312 -28.38 6.68 6.41
CA ALA A 312 -27.67 7.67 7.19
C ALA A 312 -26.15 7.40 7.32
N ARG A 313 -25.63 6.37 6.65
CA ARG A 313 -24.21 6.02 6.57
C ARG A 313 -23.70 6.34 5.18
N VAL A 314 -22.92 7.37 5.03
CA VAL A 314 -22.34 7.75 3.74
C VAL A 314 -20.82 7.70 3.78
N LEU A 315 -20.22 7.37 2.65
CA LEU A 315 -18.78 7.13 2.52
C LEU A 315 -18.13 8.18 1.64
N THR A 316 -16.91 8.55 1.95
CA THR A 316 -16.06 9.33 1.05
C THR A 316 -14.59 9.04 1.30
N GLY A 317 -13.78 9.20 0.26
CA GLY A 317 -12.33 9.09 0.33
C GLY A 317 -11.70 9.43 -1.00
N GLY A 318 -10.40 9.67 -1.01
CA GLY A 318 -9.63 9.94 -2.22
C GLY A 318 -8.48 8.95 -2.39
N SER A 319 -8.09 8.67 -3.66
CA SER A 319 -7.03 7.72 -3.96
C SER A 319 -7.37 6.33 -3.40
N THR A 320 -6.52 5.74 -2.59
CA THR A 320 -6.82 4.54 -1.77
C THR A 320 -8.19 4.64 -1.11
N GLY A 321 -8.51 5.78 -0.46
CA GLY A 321 -9.81 6.00 0.15
C GLY A 321 -10.96 6.08 -0.86
N GLY A 322 -10.69 6.51 -2.08
CA GLY A 322 -11.65 6.47 -3.18
C GLY A 322 -12.04 5.04 -3.51
N TRP A 323 -11.06 4.15 -3.67
CA TRP A 323 -11.31 2.73 -3.89
C TRP A 323 -12.03 2.10 -2.70
N ILE A 324 -11.55 2.34 -1.46
CA ILE A 324 -12.17 1.79 -0.24
C ILE A 324 -13.64 2.19 -0.15
N SER A 325 -13.95 3.49 -0.31
CA SER A 325 -15.32 3.99 -0.20
C SER A 325 -16.25 3.39 -1.25
N LEU A 326 -15.74 3.20 -2.48
CA LEU A 326 -16.49 2.54 -3.55
C LEU A 326 -16.66 1.05 -3.29
N ALA A 327 -15.60 0.34 -2.92
CA ALA A 327 -15.62 -1.09 -2.62
C ALA A 327 -16.57 -1.42 -1.45
N MET A 328 -16.51 -0.64 -0.36
CA MET A 328 -17.43 -0.81 0.76
C MET A 328 -18.89 -0.58 0.35
N GLN A 329 -19.19 0.42 -0.50
CA GLN A 329 -20.54 0.61 -1.02
C GLN A 329 -20.99 -0.54 -1.91
N VAL A 330 -20.10 -1.09 -2.75
CA VAL A 330 -20.41 -2.15 -3.71
C VAL A 330 -20.55 -3.52 -3.03
N PHE A 331 -19.64 -3.85 -2.12
CA PHE A 331 -19.64 -5.16 -1.45
C PHE A 331 -20.57 -5.23 -0.24
N TYR A 332 -20.95 -4.07 0.35
CA TYR A 332 -21.93 -3.97 1.44
C TYR A 332 -23.10 -3.05 1.04
N PRO A 333 -23.82 -3.35 -0.06
CA PRO A 333 -24.77 -2.41 -0.67
C PRO A 333 -26.02 -2.11 0.17
N ASP A 334 -26.35 -3.00 1.11
CA ASP A 334 -27.45 -2.83 2.07
C ASP A 334 -27.02 -2.11 3.34
N PHE A 335 -25.71 -1.88 3.56
CA PHE A 335 -25.19 -1.28 4.77
C PHE A 335 -24.98 0.22 4.63
N PHE A 336 -24.61 0.73 3.44
CA PHE A 336 -24.32 2.14 3.17
C PHE A 336 -25.36 2.80 2.26
N GLY A 337 -25.56 4.10 2.47
CA GLY A 337 -26.54 4.94 1.76
C GLY A 337 -25.99 5.68 0.54
N GLY A 338 -24.67 5.66 0.33
CA GLY A 338 -24.02 6.29 -0.82
C GLY A 338 -22.53 6.52 -0.62
N THR A 339 -21.80 6.62 -1.73
CA THR A 339 -20.37 6.93 -1.75
C THR A 339 -20.04 8.10 -2.67
N TRP A 340 -19.11 8.93 -2.25
CA TRP A 340 -18.44 9.97 -3.04
C TRP A 340 -16.96 9.63 -3.10
N SER A 341 -16.59 8.98 -4.19
CA SER A 341 -15.25 8.41 -4.42
C SER A 341 -14.43 9.37 -5.29
N PHE A 342 -13.29 9.83 -4.78
CA PHE A 342 -12.41 10.73 -5.50
C PHE A 342 -11.16 10.00 -5.98
N CYS A 343 -10.81 10.17 -7.28
CA CYS A 343 -9.64 9.56 -7.92
C CYS A 343 -9.32 8.16 -7.37
N PRO A 344 -10.30 7.22 -7.40
CA PRO A 344 -10.11 5.89 -6.81
C PRO A 344 -8.92 5.17 -7.44
N ASP A 345 -8.19 4.39 -6.64
CA ASP A 345 -7.24 3.40 -7.12
C ASP A 345 -7.91 2.46 -8.13
N PRO A 346 -7.17 1.64 -8.89
CA PRO A 346 -7.73 0.91 -10.03
C PRO A 346 -9.02 0.14 -9.70
N VAL A 347 -10.14 0.61 -10.24
CA VAL A 347 -11.47 0.00 -10.09
C VAL A 347 -11.79 -1.00 -11.21
N ASP A 348 -10.88 -1.11 -12.18
CA ASP A 348 -10.93 -2.03 -13.30
C ASP A 348 -9.50 -2.49 -13.60
N PHE A 349 -9.23 -3.77 -13.46
CA PHE A 349 -7.88 -4.30 -13.56
C PHE A 349 -7.38 -4.49 -15.01
N ARG A 350 -8.20 -4.15 -16.01
CA ARG A 350 -7.73 -3.88 -17.37
C ARG A 350 -6.91 -2.58 -17.45
N LYS A 351 -7.00 -1.76 -16.40
CA LYS A 351 -6.25 -0.52 -16.18
C LYS A 351 -5.76 -0.44 -14.73
N TYR A 352 -4.93 -1.41 -14.36
CA TYR A 352 -4.25 -1.43 -13.06
C TYR A 352 -3.13 -0.38 -13.07
N GLN A 353 -3.49 0.88 -12.84
CA GLN A 353 -2.89 2.08 -13.43
C GLN A 353 -2.92 1.98 -14.97
N ILE A 354 -1.80 1.69 -15.61
CA ILE A 354 -1.71 1.55 -17.07
C ILE A 354 -1.50 0.09 -17.54
N VAL A 355 -1.44 -0.85 -16.60
CA VAL A 355 -1.21 -2.27 -16.90
C VAL A 355 -2.54 -2.98 -17.08
N ASN A 356 -2.69 -3.73 -18.17
CA ASN A 356 -3.80 -4.68 -18.30
C ASN A 356 -3.36 -6.02 -17.70
N LEU A 357 -3.79 -6.31 -16.47
CA LEU A 357 -3.40 -7.54 -15.78
C LEU A 357 -3.79 -8.81 -16.51
N TYR A 358 -4.79 -8.77 -17.40
CA TYR A 358 -5.32 -9.94 -18.09
C TYR A 358 -4.65 -10.21 -19.44
N GLN A 359 -4.02 -9.20 -20.04
CA GLN A 359 -3.48 -9.30 -21.40
C GLN A 359 -2.00 -8.98 -21.49
N ASP A 360 -1.49 -8.08 -20.65
CA ASP A 360 -0.08 -7.72 -20.67
C ASP A 360 0.79 -8.85 -20.08
N THR A 361 1.97 -9.06 -20.63
CA THR A 361 2.92 -10.06 -20.14
C THR A 361 3.84 -9.52 -19.05
N ASN A 362 3.99 -8.17 -18.99
CA ASN A 362 4.93 -7.51 -18.10
C ASN A 362 4.38 -6.20 -17.58
N ALA A 363 4.48 -6.00 -16.25
CA ALA A 363 4.01 -4.79 -15.57
C ALA A 363 4.96 -3.59 -15.72
N TYR A 364 6.26 -3.84 -15.92
CA TYR A 364 7.28 -2.78 -15.97
C TYR A 364 7.51 -2.23 -17.36
N TYR A 365 7.27 -3.06 -18.39
CA TYR A 365 7.59 -2.73 -19.77
C TYR A 365 6.43 -3.06 -20.69
N ARG A 366 6.28 -2.25 -21.73
CA ARG A 366 5.56 -2.63 -22.93
C ARG A 366 6.61 -3.18 -23.92
N GLU A 367 6.53 -4.45 -24.20
CA GLU A 367 7.46 -5.13 -25.09
C GLU A 367 6.87 -5.26 -26.50
N SER A 368 7.68 -5.02 -27.50
CA SER A 368 7.42 -5.31 -28.91
C SER A 368 8.59 -6.08 -29.47
N GLU A 369 8.47 -6.55 -30.70
CA GLU A 369 9.54 -7.31 -31.37
C GLU A 369 10.91 -6.61 -31.33
N TRP A 370 10.91 -5.25 -31.38
CA TRP A 370 12.14 -4.48 -31.53
C TRP A 370 12.44 -3.55 -30.35
N THR A 371 11.49 -3.32 -29.49
CA THR A 371 11.65 -2.34 -28.42
C THR A 371 11.04 -2.80 -27.11
N LYS A 372 11.68 -2.36 -26.02
CA LYS A 372 11.21 -2.52 -24.66
C LYS A 372 11.05 -1.12 -24.06
N VAL A 373 9.82 -0.68 -23.87
CA VAL A 373 9.50 0.67 -23.41
C VAL A 373 9.07 0.62 -21.94
N PRO A 374 9.77 1.33 -21.03
CA PRO A 374 9.35 1.41 -19.62
C PRO A 374 7.93 1.97 -19.48
N ARG A 375 7.14 1.35 -18.62
CA ARG A 375 5.81 1.88 -18.25
C ARG A 375 5.97 2.97 -17.20
N PRO A 376 5.33 4.13 -17.37
CA PRO A 376 5.31 5.15 -16.32
C PRO A 376 4.51 4.66 -15.11
N GLY A 377 4.99 4.95 -13.91
CA GLY A 377 4.28 4.79 -12.65
C GLY A 377 3.55 6.07 -12.26
N GLU A 378 4.27 7.20 -12.37
CA GLU A 378 3.70 8.52 -12.14
C GLU A 378 4.02 9.47 -13.30
N ARG A 379 3.08 10.37 -13.60
CA ARG A 379 3.26 11.49 -14.53
C ARG A 379 2.93 12.83 -13.87
N SER A 380 3.53 13.92 -14.37
CA SER A 380 3.02 15.26 -14.11
C SER A 380 1.72 15.50 -14.88
N VAL A 381 0.98 16.56 -14.52
CA VAL A 381 -0.23 16.99 -15.25
C VAL A 381 0.06 17.28 -16.74
N ASP A 382 1.29 17.70 -17.04
CA ASP A 382 1.76 17.94 -18.42
C ASP A 382 2.20 16.67 -19.15
N GLY A 383 2.10 15.49 -18.52
CA GLY A 383 2.39 14.20 -19.12
C GLY A 383 3.85 13.73 -19.02
N ASN A 384 4.75 14.49 -18.37
CA ASN A 384 6.13 14.05 -18.17
C ASN A 384 6.18 12.90 -17.14
N VAL A 385 6.93 11.86 -17.44
CA VAL A 385 7.14 10.74 -16.51
C VAL A 385 7.99 11.19 -15.33
N VAL A 386 7.48 10.98 -14.11
CA VAL A 386 8.18 11.30 -12.86
C VAL A 386 9.04 10.11 -12.45
N TYR A 387 8.46 8.92 -12.46
CA TYR A 387 9.15 7.63 -12.28
C TYR A 387 8.38 6.52 -13.00
N THR A 388 9.04 5.36 -13.14
CA THR A 388 8.47 4.18 -13.81
C THR A 388 7.90 3.18 -12.81
N MET A 389 7.06 2.27 -13.30
CA MET A 389 6.54 1.13 -12.55
C MET A 389 7.66 0.29 -11.91
N GLU A 390 8.74 0.03 -12.66
CA GLU A 390 9.89 -0.70 -12.15
C GLU A 390 10.57 0.02 -10.99
N GLN A 391 10.79 1.34 -11.11
CA GLN A 391 11.46 2.12 -10.07
C GLN A 391 10.71 2.06 -8.74
N GLU A 392 9.39 2.21 -8.76
CA GLU A 392 8.59 2.17 -7.54
C GLU A 392 8.54 0.77 -6.92
N ASN A 393 8.31 -0.26 -7.72
CA ASN A 393 8.29 -1.64 -7.25
C ASN A 393 9.67 -2.07 -6.70
N MET A 394 10.76 -1.69 -7.37
CA MET A 394 12.11 -1.98 -6.89
C MET A 394 12.43 -1.28 -5.58
N LYS A 395 12.01 -0.03 -5.42
CA LYS A 395 12.11 0.70 -4.15
C LYS A 395 11.43 -0.10 -3.03
N GLU A 396 10.20 -0.54 -3.27
CA GLU A 396 9.45 -1.30 -2.27
C GLU A 396 10.09 -2.64 -1.94
N GLU A 397 10.62 -3.37 -2.94
CA GLU A 397 11.29 -4.65 -2.70
C GLU A 397 12.54 -4.49 -1.83
N VAL A 398 13.26 -3.37 -1.95
CA VAL A 398 14.39 -3.06 -1.05
C VAL A 398 13.91 -2.77 0.37
N LEU A 399 12.80 -2.03 0.53
CA LEU A 399 12.22 -1.73 1.84
C LEU A 399 11.64 -2.97 2.54
N GLY A 400 11.12 -3.95 1.77
CA GLY A 400 10.57 -5.16 2.36
C GLY A 400 10.17 -6.20 1.32
N THR A 401 10.96 -7.27 1.19
CA THR A 401 10.62 -8.42 0.34
C THR A 401 9.31 -9.09 0.79
N ARG A 402 8.66 -9.85 -0.08
CA ARG A 402 7.38 -10.53 0.20
C ARG A 402 6.27 -9.55 0.58
N TYR A 403 6.25 -8.38 -0.08
CA TYR A 403 5.24 -7.34 0.14
C TYR A 403 5.19 -6.76 1.57
N ARG A 404 6.34 -6.70 2.25
CA ARG A 404 6.48 -6.16 3.61
C ARG A 404 7.07 -4.75 3.67
N SER A 405 7.06 -4.06 2.54
CA SER A 405 7.62 -2.70 2.43
C SER A 405 6.85 -1.64 3.23
N GLY A 406 5.56 -1.86 3.47
CA GLY A 406 4.64 -0.84 3.95
C GLY A 406 4.29 0.18 2.87
N GLY A 407 4.39 -0.18 1.58
CA GLY A 407 4.11 0.66 0.43
C GLY A 407 2.86 0.25 -0.35
N GLN A 408 2.53 1.04 -1.38
CA GLN A 408 1.30 0.91 -2.16
C GLN A 408 1.22 -0.40 -2.95
N TRP A 409 2.33 -0.81 -3.58
CA TRP A 409 2.37 -2.06 -4.35
C TRP A 409 2.33 -3.28 -3.44
N ALA A 410 2.91 -3.17 -2.25
CA ALA A 410 2.85 -4.22 -1.24
C ALA A 410 1.41 -4.48 -0.79
N ILE A 411 0.65 -3.43 -0.45
CA ILE A 411 -0.75 -3.61 -0.01
C ILE A 411 -1.65 -4.05 -1.15
N TRP A 412 -1.50 -3.53 -2.38
CA TRP A 412 -2.31 -3.98 -3.51
C TRP A 412 -2.13 -5.47 -3.75
N ASN A 413 -0.88 -5.94 -3.73
CA ASN A 413 -0.64 -7.37 -3.86
C ASN A 413 -1.17 -8.15 -2.65
N ALA A 414 -1.02 -7.64 -1.41
CA ALA A 414 -1.51 -8.33 -0.22
C ALA A 414 -3.04 -8.43 -0.20
N VAL A 415 -3.76 -7.39 -0.61
CA VAL A 415 -5.23 -7.41 -0.64
C VAL A 415 -5.75 -8.22 -1.81
N PHE A 416 -5.20 -8.01 -3.02
CA PHE A 416 -5.78 -8.48 -4.26
C PHE A 416 -5.25 -9.82 -4.76
N ALA A 417 -4.31 -10.45 -4.05
CA ALA A 417 -3.78 -11.77 -4.42
C ALA A 417 -4.15 -12.86 -3.41
N PRO A 418 -4.19 -14.13 -3.81
CA PRO A 418 -4.36 -15.25 -2.89
C PRO A 418 -3.12 -15.44 -2.01
N VAL A 419 -3.27 -16.19 -0.93
CA VAL A 419 -2.16 -16.60 -0.09
C VAL A 419 -1.30 -17.65 -0.79
N ALA A 420 0.04 -17.52 -0.68
CA ALA A 420 0.99 -18.53 -1.16
C ALA A 420 1.28 -19.59 -0.08
N GLU A 421 1.95 -20.69 -0.46
CA GLU A 421 2.29 -21.80 0.44
C GLU A 421 3.14 -21.39 1.65
N ASP A 422 3.91 -20.29 1.53
CA ASP A 422 4.73 -19.75 2.62
C ASP A 422 3.96 -18.76 3.51
N GLY A 423 2.66 -18.57 3.26
CA GLY A 423 1.76 -17.71 4.03
C GLY A 423 1.81 -16.23 3.65
N TYR A 424 2.69 -15.82 2.74
CA TYR A 424 2.74 -14.46 2.19
C TYR A 424 1.87 -14.32 0.94
N PRO A 425 1.62 -13.10 0.44
CA PRO A 425 0.84 -12.92 -0.78
C PRO A 425 1.51 -13.55 -1.99
N LYS A 426 0.75 -14.26 -2.81
CA LYS A 426 1.22 -14.75 -4.09
C LYS A 426 1.38 -13.55 -5.06
N PRO A 427 2.52 -13.42 -5.77
CA PRO A 427 2.77 -12.23 -6.59
C PRO A 427 1.83 -12.11 -7.79
N LEU A 428 1.20 -10.93 -7.99
CA LEU A 428 0.53 -10.56 -9.24
C LEU A 428 1.52 -10.50 -10.40
N TRP A 429 2.73 -10.06 -10.11
CA TRP A 429 3.90 -10.14 -11.00
C TRP A 429 5.17 -10.35 -10.18
N ASP A 430 6.15 -10.95 -10.80
CA ASP A 430 7.47 -11.09 -10.19
C ASP A 430 8.08 -9.70 -9.91
N PRO A 431 8.41 -9.36 -8.66
CA PRO A 431 8.82 -8.01 -8.28
C PRO A 431 10.17 -7.58 -8.86
N LEU A 432 11.01 -8.52 -9.31
CA LEU A 432 12.32 -8.22 -9.90
C LEU A 432 12.27 -8.06 -11.42
N THR A 433 11.32 -8.70 -12.09
CA THR A 433 11.25 -8.75 -13.56
C THR A 433 9.98 -8.13 -14.15
N GLY A 434 8.96 -7.91 -13.34
CA GLY A 434 7.65 -7.41 -13.77
C GLY A 434 6.79 -8.43 -14.52
N ARG A 435 7.20 -9.70 -14.65
CA ARG A 435 6.45 -10.74 -15.36
C ARG A 435 5.16 -11.07 -14.62
N ILE A 436 4.02 -10.86 -15.29
CA ILE A 436 2.68 -11.04 -14.72
C ILE A 436 2.35 -12.54 -14.58
N ASP A 437 1.76 -12.91 -13.44
CA ASP A 437 1.12 -14.21 -13.22
C ASP A 437 -0.38 -14.09 -13.54
N HIS A 438 -0.78 -14.52 -14.74
CA HIS A 438 -2.18 -14.43 -15.18
C HIS A 438 -3.15 -15.26 -14.34
N ALA A 439 -2.68 -16.36 -13.70
CA ALA A 439 -3.55 -17.13 -12.83
C ALA A 439 -3.90 -16.34 -11.55
N VAL A 440 -2.93 -15.59 -11.01
CA VAL A 440 -3.17 -14.68 -9.89
C VAL A 440 -4.03 -13.48 -10.32
N ALA A 441 -3.77 -12.93 -11.50
CA ALA A 441 -4.57 -11.83 -12.06
C ALA A 441 -6.03 -12.24 -12.29
N ASP A 442 -6.30 -13.44 -12.81
CA ASP A 442 -7.65 -13.99 -12.97
C ASP A 442 -8.35 -14.21 -11.62
N TRP A 443 -7.62 -14.68 -10.61
CA TRP A 443 -8.13 -14.79 -9.25
C TRP A 443 -8.51 -13.40 -8.69
N ALA A 444 -7.64 -12.41 -8.86
CA ALA A 444 -7.87 -11.03 -8.43
C ALA A 444 -9.11 -10.41 -9.11
N ARG A 445 -9.32 -10.70 -10.41
CA ARG A 445 -10.52 -10.26 -11.16
C ARG A 445 -11.80 -10.73 -10.49
N GLU A 446 -11.88 -12.02 -10.17
CA GLU A 446 -13.08 -12.63 -9.60
C GLU A 446 -13.44 -12.08 -8.21
N HIS A 447 -12.44 -11.56 -7.46
CA HIS A 447 -12.61 -11.17 -6.07
C HIS A 447 -12.63 -9.66 -5.84
N TYR A 448 -11.86 -8.87 -6.62
CA TYR A 448 -11.60 -7.46 -6.28
C TYR A 448 -11.72 -6.47 -7.44
N ASP A 449 -11.78 -6.90 -8.70
CA ASP A 449 -12.08 -5.99 -9.81
C ASP A 449 -13.53 -5.53 -9.69
N ILE A 450 -13.71 -4.27 -9.27
CA ILE A 450 -15.04 -3.70 -8.97
C ILE A 450 -15.90 -3.65 -10.23
N THR A 451 -15.31 -3.27 -11.38
CA THR A 451 -16.04 -3.23 -12.65
C THR A 451 -16.54 -4.62 -13.05
N TYR A 452 -15.67 -5.60 -13.02
CA TYR A 452 -16.03 -6.99 -13.32
C TYR A 452 -17.09 -7.54 -12.36
N TYR A 453 -16.95 -7.26 -11.05
CA TYR A 453 -17.93 -7.66 -10.05
C TYR A 453 -19.31 -7.06 -10.35
N LEU A 454 -19.37 -5.78 -10.70
CA LEU A 454 -20.62 -5.11 -11.05
C LEU A 454 -21.21 -5.66 -12.34
N GLU A 455 -20.41 -5.89 -13.40
CA GLU A 455 -20.88 -6.52 -14.66
C GLU A 455 -21.51 -7.89 -14.40
N LYS A 456 -20.85 -8.71 -13.61
CA LYS A 456 -21.29 -10.08 -13.29
C LYS A 456 -22.54 -10.14 -12.43
N ASN A 457 -22.68 -9.22 -11.48
CA ASN A 457 -23.70 -9.30 -10.42
C ASN A 457 -24.78 -8.21 -10.51
N TRP A 458 -24.82 -7.41 -11.57
CA TRP A 458 -25.69 -6.23 -11.66
C TRP A 458 -27.16 -6.54 -11.41
N ALA A 459 -27.67 -7.66 -11.90
CA ALA A 459 -29.06 -8.07 -11.67
C ALA A 459 -29.43 -8.16 -10.18
N THR A 460 -28.46 -8.48 -9.31
CA THR A 460 -28.66 -8.63 -7.87
C THR A 460 -28.29 -7.37 -7.09
N VAL A 461 -27.15 -6.76 -7.41
CA VAL A 461 -26.63 -5.61 -6.64
C VAL A 461 -27.08 -4.28 -7.22
N GLY A 462 -27.35 -4.20 -8.52
CA GLY A 462 -27.76 -2.96 -9.18
C GLY A 462 -28.96 -2.27 -8.54
N PRO A 463 -30.08 -2.99 -8.23
CA PRO A 463 -31.22 -2.39 -7.54
C PRO A 463 -30.88 -1.71 -6.19
N LYS A 464 -29.81 -2.15 -5.54
CA LYS A 464 -29.34 -1.62 -4.25
C LYS A 464 -28.36 -0.46 -4.41
N LEU A 465 -27.80 -0.26 -5.62
CA LEU A 465 -26.72 0.70 -5.89
C LEU A 465 -27.17 1.91 -6.73
N VAL A 466 -28.36 1.88 -7.31
CA VAL A 466 -28.87 3.00 -8.11
C VAL A 466 -28.83 4.31 -7.31
N GLY A 467 -28.15 5.33 -7.88
CA GLY A 467 -27.99 6.64 -7.26
C GLY A 467 -27.00 6.72 -6.08
N LYS A 468 -26.34 5.61 -5.72
CA LYS A 468 -25.43 5.57 -4.57
C LYS A 468 -23.93 5.73 -4.92
N ILE A 469 -23.55 5.59 -6.19
CA ILE A 469 -22.16 5.68 -6.64
C ILE A 469 -21.92 7.04 -7.30
N ASN A 470 -21.02 7.83 -6.75
CA ASN A 470 -20.58 9.11 -7.32
C ASN A 470 -19.04 9.10 -7.38
N VAL A 471 -18.46 9.30 -8.58
CA VAL A 471 -17.02 9.20 -8.80
C VAL A 471 -16.49 10.48 -9.44
N PHE A 472 -15.35 10.95 -8.96
CA PHE A 472 -14.72 12.19 -9.37
C PHE A 472 -13.23 11.95 -9.64
N VAL A 473 -12.71 12.36 -10.80
CA VAL A 473 -11.30 12.17 -11.13
C VAL A 473 -10.78 13.25 -12.08
N GLY A 474 -9.52 13.64 -11.91
CA GLY A 474 -8.84 14.50 -12.89
C GLY A 474 -8.50 13.73 -14.16
N ARG A 475 -8.73 14.34 -15.36
CA ARG A 475 -8.39 13.70 -16.66
C ARG A 475 -6.89 13.51 -16.86
N ALA A 476 -6.06 14.26 -16.14
CA ALA A 476 -4.61 14.12 -16.12
C ALA A 476 -4.11 13.54 -14.79
N ASP A 477 -4.88 12.61 -14.20
CA ASP A 477 -4.49 11.96 -12.95
C ASP A 477 -3.04 11.46 -13.01
N ASN A 478 -2.28 11.77 -11.97
CA ASN A 478 -0.84 11.50 -11.94
C ASN A 478 -0.50 10.01 -11.99
N TYR A 479 -1.38 9.17 -11.44
CA TYR A 479 -1.21 7.71 -11.38
C TYR A 479 -2.08 6.98 -12.42
N TYR A 480 -2.61 7.70 -13.43
CA TYR A 480 -3.45 7.15 -14.49
C TYR A 480 -4.78 6.54 -14.02
N LEU A 481 -5.24 6.86 -12.82
CA LEU A 481 -6.44 6.26 -12.21
C LEU A 481 -7.72 6.61 -12.98
N ASN A 482 -7.72 7.72 -13.71
CA ASN A 482 -8.80 8.08 -14.64
C ASN A 482 -9.08 7.00 -15.69
N GLU A 483 -8.09 6.21 -16.08
CA GLU A 483 -8.25 5.17 -17.12
C GLU A 483 -9.20 4.05 -16.67
N ALA A 484 -9.07 3.59 -15.43
CA ALA A 484 -9.98 2.59 -14.85
C ALA A 484 -11.38 3.15 -14.62
N VAL A 485 -11.49 4.44 -14.24
CA VAL A 485 -12.78 5.11 -14.03
C VAL A 485 -13.56 5.23 -15.33
N TYR A 486 -12.90 5.49 -16.47
CA TYR A 486 -13.58 5.51 -17.79
C TYR A 486 -14.21 4.15 -18.12
N LEU A 487 -13.52 3.04 -17.82
CA LEU A 487 -14.05 1.70 -18.05
C LEU A 487 -15.24 1.38 -17.13
N LEU A 488 -15.17 1.81 -15.87
CA LEU A 488 -16.27 1.66 -14.92
C LEU A 488 -17.50 2.45 -15.38
N GLU A 489 -17.35 3.72 -15.79
CA GLU A 489 -18.44 4.55 -16.31
C GLU A 489 -19.06 3.90 -17.54
N GLU A 490 -18.23 3.48 -18.52
CA GLU A 490 -18.70 2.79 -19.73
C GLU A 490 -19.48 1.53 -19.41
N SER A 491 -19.03 0.74 -18.46
CA SER A 491 -19.73 -0.47 -18.02
C SER A 491 -21.08 -0.14 -17.38
N LEU A 492 -21.11 0.80 -16.44
CA LEU A 492 -22.34 1.20 -15.76
C LEU A 492 -23.35 1.88 -16.71
N ALA A 493 -22.89 2.64 -17.71
CA ALA A 493 -23.75 3.26 -18.72
C ALA A 493 -24.51 2.23 -19.57
N ARG A 494 -23.98 1.00 -19.70
CA ARG A 494 -24.63 -0.10 -20.43
C ARG A 494 -25.64 -0.89 -19.61
N THR A 495 -25.72 -0.65 -18.30
CA THR A 495 -26.61 -1.41 -17.39
C THR A 495 -28.09 -1.20 -17.72
N GLN A 496 -28.89 -2.25 -17.49
CA GLN A 496 -30.34 -2.25 -17.64
C GLN A 496 -30.98 -3.04 -16.50
N ASN A 497 -32.21 -2.68 -16.15
CA ASN A 497 -33.01 -3.38 -15.14
C ASN A 497 -32.33 -3.57 -13.76
N PRO A 498 -31.95 -2.48 -13.09
CA PRO A 498 -32.17 -1.09 -13.42
C PRO A 498 -31.04 -0.48 -14.27
N HIS A 499 -31.33 0.61 -14.96
CA HIS A 499 -30.29 1.45 -15.51
C HIS A 499 -29.60 2.23 -14.36
N TYR A 500 -28.28 2.30 -14.37
CA TYR A 500 -27.50 3.07 -13.40
C TYR A 500 -27.77 4.57 -13.54
N THR A 501 -27.89 5.28 -12.41
CA THR A 501 -28.22 6.72 -12.36
C THR A 501 -27.29 7.52 -11.46
N GLY A 502 -26.11 7.00 -11.12
CA GLY A 502 -25.12 7.73 -10.35
C GLY A 502 -24.37 8.79 -11.17
N ARG A 503 -23.30 9.32 -10.63
CA ARG A 503 -22.58 10.47 -11.18
C ARG A 503 -21.12 10.16 -11.43
N PHE A 504 -20.60 10.58 -12.59
CA PHE A 504 -19.18 10.65 -12.92
C PHE A 504 -18.85 12.08 -13.31
N GLU A 505 -17.82 12.68 -12.71
CA GLU A 505 -17.35 14.00 -13.05
C GLU A 505 -15.83 14.02 -13.23
N TYR A 506 -15.37 14.81 -14.22
CA TYR A 506 -13.99 14.83 -14.65
C TYR A 506 -13.42 16.26 -14.62
N GLY A 507 -12.28 16.43 -13.95
CA GLY A 507 -11.54 17.70 -13.98
C GLY A 507 -10.68 17.82 -15.22
N ASP A 508 -10.98 18.78 -16.11
CA ASP A 508 -10.16 19.02 -17.29
C ASP A 508 -8.79 19.56 -16.89
N ARG A 509 -7.72 18.97 -17.45
CA ARG A 509 -6.32 19.28 -17.14
C ARG A 509 -5.99 19.22 -15.63
N ALA A 510 -6.76 18.49 -14.86
CA ALA A 510 -6.56 18.33 -13.44
C ALA A 510 -5.86 17.00 -13.13
N GLY A 511 -4.96 17.03 -12.15
CA GLY A 511 -4.21 15.87 -11.68
C GLY A 511 -4.91 15.13 -10.56
N HIS A 512 -4.13 14.32 -9.86
CA HIS A 512 -4.58 13.51 -8.73
C HIS A 512 -5.17 14.37 -7.61
N GLY A 513 -6.23 13.89 -6.99
CA GLY A 513 -6.92 14.61 -5.90
C GLY A 513 -7.84 15.74 -6.35
N TRP A 514 -8.16 15.82 -7.65
CA TRP A 514 -9.15 16.80 -8.11
C TRP A 514 -10.53 16.56 -7.50
N SER A 515 -11.21 17.66 -7.18
CA SER A 515 -12.57 17.66 -6.65
C SER A 515 -13.34 18.87 -7.19
N PRO A 516 -14.63 18.73 -7.55
CA PRO A 516 -15.48 19.86 -7.92
C PRO A 516 -15.92 20.70 -6.71
N TYR A 517 -15.74 20.18 -5.50
CA TYR A 517 -16.15 20.83 -4.27
C TYR A 517 -15.13 21.84 -3.75
N ARG A 518 -15.57 22.71 -2.84
CA ARG A 518 -14.67 23.64 -2.15
C ARG A 518 -13.63 22.89 -1.33
N ARG A 519 -12.48 23.53 -1.10
CA ARG A 519 -11.37 22.93 -0.33
C ARG A 519 -11.73 22.54 1.10
N ASP A 520 -12.75 23.21 1.70
CA ASP A 520 -13.27 22.90 3.04
C ASP A 520 -14.33 21.79 3.02
N ASN A 521 -14.66 21.24 1.85
CA ASN A 521 -15.67 20.20 1.63
C ASN A 521 -17.09 20.57 2.12
N SER A 522 -17.37 21.85 2.38
CA SER A 522 -18.67 22.27 2.90
C SER A 522 -19.83 21.93 1.98
N ASP A 523 -19.63 22.11 0.67
CA ASP A 523 -20.65 21.80 -0.33
C ASP A 523 -20.86 20.28 -0.45
N LEU A 524 -19.79 19.49 -0.32
CA LEU A 524 -19.86 18.03 -0.29
C LEU A 524 -20.68 17.54 0.91
N TYR A 525 -20.41 18.05 2.10
CA TYR A 525 -21.15 17.64 3.32
C TYR A 525 -22.62 18.05 3.25
N ARG A 526 -22.95 19.22 2.69
CA ARG A 526 -24.34 19.64 2.46
C ARG A 526 -25.05 18.73 1.46
N GLU A 527 -24.37 18.34 0.39
CA GLU A 527 -24.91 17.40 -0.60
C GLU A 527 -25.19 16.03 0.04
N MET A 528 -24.22 15.48 0.77
CA MET A 528 -24.41 14.22 1.50
C MET A 528 -25.58 14.28 2.46
N ALA A 529 -25.70 15.35 3.23
CA ALA A 529 -26.83 15.58 4.14
C ALA A 529 -28.18 15.64 3.40
N ALA A 530 -28.22 16.28 2.24
CA ALA A 530 -29.42 16.33 1.41
C ALA A 530 -29.82 14.95 0.89
N VAL A 531 -28.85 14.13 0.49
CA VAL A 531 -29.08 12.74 0.07
C VAL A 531 -29.59 11.89 1.23
N VAL A 532 -29.00 12.02 2.42
CA VAL A 532 -29.46 11.35 3.65
C VAL A 532 -30.91 11.73 3.94
N ALA A 533 -31.23 13.02 3.93
CA ALA A 533 -32.59 13.51 4.19
C ALA A 533 -33.62 13.01 3.15
N LYS A 534 -33.23 12.99 1.88
CA LYS A 534 -34.08 12.50 0.78
C LYS A 534 -34.38 11.00 0.92
N ASN A 535 -33.42 10.21 1.38
CA ASN A 535 -33.52 8.76 1.46
C ASN A 535 -34.03 8.26 2.82
N ALA A 536 -34.40 9.18 3.73
CA ALA A 536 -35.02 8.82 5.00
C ALA A 536 -36.34 8.07 4.74
N PRO A 537 -36.54 6.87 5.35
CA PRO A 537 -37.77 6.11 5.15
C PRO A 537 -38.97 6.82 5.79
N GLN A 538 -40.16 6.46 5.34
CA GLN A 538 -41.40 6.97 5.91
C GLN A 538 -41.46 6.67 7.42
N GLY A 539 -41.67 7.72 8.22
CA GLY A 539 -41.70 7.64 9.68
C GLY A 539 -40.43 8.11 10.38
N ASP A 540 -39.35 8.28 9.66
CA ASP A 540 -38.15 8.96 10.17
C ASP A 540 -38.25 10.47 9.87
N ASP A 541 -37.93 11.31 10.86
CA ASP A 541 -37.86 12.76 10.63
C ASP A 541 -36.51 13.11 9.98
N PRO A 542 -36.50 13.52 8.68
CA PRO A 542 -35.26 13.85 7.99
C PRO A 542 -34.61 15.14 8.48
N LYS A 543 -35.23 15.86 9.40
CA LYS A 543 -34.75 17.13 9.98
C LYS A 543 -34.44 17.03 11.47
N ALA A 544 -34.69 15.90 12.12
CA ALA A 544 -34.50 15.73 13.57
C ALA A 544 -33.08 16.09 14.04
N TRP A 545 -32.08 16.03 13.18
CA TRP A 545 -30.68 16.38 13.45
C TRP A 545 -30.26 17.76 12.91
N GLN A 546 -31.20 18.56 12.39
CA GLN A 546 -30.93 19.89 11.81
C GLN A 546 -31.37 21.02 12.76
N TYR A 547 -30.84 21.06 13.96
CA TYR A 547 -31.06 22.22 14.87
C TYR A 547 -30.10 23.38 14.54
N LYS A 548 -30.47 24.61 14.93
CA LYS A 548 -29.71 25.84 14.64
C LYS A 548 -28.56 26.08 15.61
#